data_fc276495927d83bf6972d5ee8466db48
#
_entry.id   fc276495927d83bf6972d5ee8466db48
#
_cell.length_a   1.000
_cell.length_b   1.000
_cell.length_c   1.000
_cell.angle_alpha   90.00
_cell.angle_beta   90.00
_cell.angle_gamma   90.00
#
_symmetry.space_group_name_H-M   'P 1'
#
loop_
_entity.id
_entity.type
_entity.pdbx_description
1 polymer ?
#
loop_
_entity_poly.entity_id
_entity_poly.type
_entity_poly.pdbx_seq_one_letter_code
_entity_poly.pdbx_strand_id
1 'polypeptide(L)'
;MKNFFLTLVAVIAATLNLAAADFGLVAIPVACLRGEPANSAELVSQAVMGTPLRLLDKDGEWWSVETPDGYHGYMTESSLAEADRDSWLKAPRMVITALPATVMVDERGSVLSPLPAGAIVEVSHGMIRLPDGRLGIVDPAAMMSLEEWGSQTFSPRKVVETARALMGTPYLWGGMSPWAVDCSGLVRVAYWLQGRILPRDASQQASVGDEVPLDALSAGDLLFLDRSGSGRVNHVAICDGHGRVIHAGSGRVRDNALDSGAKDVISRARPAARRTSGSPALPLLTEPK
;
A
#
# COMPACT_ATOMS: atom_id res chain seq x y z
N MET A 1 3.16 55.99 57.20
CA MET A 1 2.40 54.90 56.70
C MET A 1 2.53 54.89 55.17
N LYS A 2 3.39 54.06 54.60
CA LYS A 2 3.65 53.98 53.16
C LYS A 2 3.08 52.63 52.67
N ASN A 3 2.02 52.70 51.87
CA ASN A 3 1.39 51.53 51.25
C ASN A 3 2.24 51.06 50.06
N PHE A 4 2.80 49.88 50.13
CA PHE A 4 3.42 49.17 49.02
C PHE A 4 2.33 48.40 48.26
N PHE A 5 2.00 48.84 47.04
CA PHE A 5 1.21 48.05 46.09
C PHE A 5 2.12 47.04 45.39
N LEU A 6 1.94 45.77 45.67
CA LEU A 6 2.57 44.68 44.93
C LEU A 6 1.70 44.39 43.70
N THR A 7 2.19 44.76 42.53
CA THR A 7 1.54 44.41 41.26
C THR A 7 1.99 43.00 40.87
N LEU A 8 1.11 42.02 40.98
CA LEU A 8 1.32 40.63 40.53
C LEU A 8 1.13 40.60 39.01
N VAL A 9 2.22 40.50 38.26
CA VAL A 9 2.18 40.25 36.82
C VAL A 9 2.00 38.73 36.60
N ALA A 10 0.79 38.32 36.27
CA ALA A 10 0.51 36.95 35.84
C ALA A 10 1.00 36.79 34.41
N VAL A 11 2.10 36.06 34.20
CA VAL A 11 2.55 35.62 32.90
C VAL A 11 1.67 34.42 32.53
N ILE A 12 0.70 34.63 31.65
CA ILE A 12 -0.05 33.55 31.00
C ILE A 12 0.88 32.98 29.95
N ALA A 13 1.53 31.88 30.28
CA ALA A 13 2.18 31.02 29.29
C ALA A 13 1.08 30.35 28.44
N ALA A 14 0.78 30.94 27.29
CA ALA A 14 0.00 30.28 26.27
C ALA A 14 0.85 29.12 25.76
N THR A 15 0.63 27.89 26.26
CA THR A 15 1.08 26.71 25.63
C THR A 15 0.34 26.58 24.29
N LEU A 16 1.00 26.96 23.21
CA LEU A 16 0.60 26.56 21.88
C LEU A 16 0.66 25.03 21.89
N ASN A 17 -0.48 24.38 22.12
CA ASN A 17 -0.66 23.00 21.69
C ASN A 17 -0.55 23.04 20.15
N LEU A 18 0.64 22.82 19.61
CA LEU A 18 0.76 22.33 18.25
C LEU A 18 0.00 20.99 18.28
N ALA A 19 -1.21 20.97 17.75
CA ALA A 19 -1.88 19.72 17.48
C ALA A 19 -0.88 18.90 16.63
N ALA A 20 -0.51 17.71 17.11
CA ALA A 20 0.29 16.81 16.31
C ALA A 20 -0.41 16.63 14.97
N ALA A 21 0.34 16.63 13.87
CA ALA A 21 -0.23 16.39 12.56
C ALA A 21 -0.96 15.04 12.62
N ASP A 22 -2.22 15.03 12.21
CA ASP A 22 -3.04 13.83 12.13
C ASP A 22 -2.94 13.15 10.75
N PHE A 23 -2.18 13.77 9.83
CA PHE A 23 -2.02 13.34 8.44
C PHE A 23 -0.56 13.41 8.00
N GLY A 24 -0.14 12.37 7.29
CA GLY A 24 1.20 12.28 6.72
C GLY A 24 1.23 11.50 5.42
N LEU A 25 2.38 11.50 4.79
CA LEU A 25 2.65 10.78 3.55
C LEU A 25 3.88 9.90 3.74
N VAL A 26 3.88 8.74 3.12
CA VAL A 26 5.11 7.93 3.00
C VAL A 26 6.13 8.72 2.19
N ALA A 27 7.31 9.01 2.77
CA ALA A 27 8.32 9.89 2.18
C ALA A 27 9.45 9.16 1.46
N ILE A 28 9.61 7.87 1.71
CA ILE A 28 10.62 7.02 1.05
C ILE A 28 9.96 6.09 0.02
N PRO A 29 10.72 5.52 -0.92
CA PRO A 29 10.13 4.68 -1.97
C PRO A 29 9.25 3.55 -1.46
N VAL A 30 9.68 2.85 -0.41
CA VAL A 30 8.90 1.82 0.28
C VAL A 30 9.17 1.92 1.77
N ALA A 31 8.15 2.19 2.56
CA ALA A 31 8.22 2.20 4.02
C ALA A 31 7.69 0.90 4.61
N CYS A 32 8.32 0.46 5.69
CA CYS A 32 7.92 -0.73 6.45
C CYS A 32 6.95 -0.36 7.57
N LEU A 33 5.85 -1.11 7.68
CA LEU A 33 4.98 -1.09 8.85
C LEU A 33 5.36 -2.27 9.75
N ARG A 34 5.68 -1.97 11.01
CA ARG A 34 5.99 -2.96 12.03
C ARG A 34 4.79 -3.20 12.92
N GLY A 35 4.68 -4.40 13.51
CA GLY A 35 3.62 -4.73 14.47
C GLY A 35 3.78 -4.03 15.82
N GLU A 36 5.01 -3.60 16.14
CA GLU A 36 5.38 -2.88 17.38
C GLU A 36 6.40 -1.78 17.03
N PRO A 37 6.59 -0.74 17.90
CA PRO A 37 7.52 0.36 17.66
C PRO A 37 8.98 -0.07 17.90
N ALA A 38 9.45 -1.05 17.13
CA ALA A 38 10.81 -1.60 17.24
C ALA A 38 11.29 -2.14 15.89
N ASN A 39 12.59 -1.95 15.58
CA ASN A 39 13.21 -2.47 14.36
C ASN A 39 13.20 -4.00 14.29
N SER A 40 13.21 -4.69 15.44
CA SER A 40 13.14 -6.16 15.54
C SER A 40 11.73 -6.73 15.46
N ALA A 41 10.69 -5.87 15.51
CA ALA A 41 9.31 -6.31 15.42
C ALA A 41 8.97 -6.87 14.04
N GLU A 42 7.91 -7.67 13.98
CA GLU A 42 7.43 -8.26 12.74
C GLU A 42 7.12 -7.20 11.69
N LEU A 43 7.56 -7.42 10.45
CA LEU A 43 7.11 -6.66 9.29
C LEU A 43 5.69 -7.11 8.95
N VAL A 44 4.69 -6.30 9.28
CA VAL A 44 3.28 -6.66 9.06
C VAL A 44 2.76 -6.15 7.73
N SER A 45 3.33 -5.04 7.20
CA SER A 45 2.98 -4.49 5.89
C SER A 45 4.06 -3.55 5.37
N GLN A 46 3.87 -3.07 4.14
CA GLN A 46 4.61 -1.97 3.53
C GLN A 46 3.63 -0.95 2.93
N ALA A 47 4.11 0.28 2.75
CA ALA A 47 3.43 1.31 1.97
C ALA A 47 4.42 1.99 1.03
N VAL A 48 3.98 2.29 -0.20
CA VAL A 48 4.79 2.95 -1.21
C VAL A 48 4.74 4.47 -1.06
N MET A 49 5.73 5.18 -1.60
CA MET A 49 5.84 6.63 -1.55
C MET A 49 4.52 7.34 -1.88
N GLY A 50 4.20 8.37 -1.11
CA GLY A 50 3.01 9.20 -1.28
C GLY A 50 1.71 8.55 -0.82
N THR A 51 1.73 7.31 -0.30
CA THR A 51 0.56 6.73 0.38
C THR A 51 0.16 7.65 1.54
N PRO A 52 -1.08 8.18 1.57
CA PRO A 52 -1.56 8.96 2.69
C PRO A 52 -1.73 8.09 3.92
N LEU A 53 -1.41 8.66 5.08
CA LEU A 53 -1.45 8.00 6.38
C LEU A 53 -2.23 8.86 7.36
N ARG A 54 -3.04 8.24 8.19
CA ARG A 54 -3.50 8.86 9.42
C ARG A 54 -2.44 8.62 10.50
N LEU A 55 -1.92 9.70 11.08
CA LEU A 55 -0.97 9.66 12.18
C LEU A 55 -1.75 9.62 13.48
N LEU A 56 -1.57 8.59 14.29
CA LEU A 56 -2.40 8.34 15.47
C LEU A 56 -1.70 8.76 16.75
N ASP A 57 -0.51 8.21 16.99
CA ASP A 57 0.27 8.45 18.20
C ASP A 57 1.76 8.32 17.90
N LYS A 58 2.59 8.98 18.70
CA LYS A 58 4.05 8.99 18.53
C LYS A 58 4.73 8.47 19.78
N ASP A 59 5.58 7.46 19.61
CA ASP A 59 6.45 6.89 20.64
C ASP A 59 7.92 6.96 20.16
N GLY A 60 8.67 7.94 20.70
CA GLY A 60 10.03 8.20 20.28
C GLY A 60 10.12 8.56 18.80
N GLU A 61 10.85 7.76 18.03
CA GLU A 61 10.98 7.89 16.57
C GLU A 61 9.89 7.14 15.77
N TRP A 62 8.92 6.51 16.45
CA TRP A 62 7.88 5.71 15.83
C TRP A 62 6.54 6.42 15.84
N TRP A 63 5.87 6.40 14.71
CA TRP A 63 4.49 6.77 14.56
C TRP A 63 3.60 5.52 14.49
N SER A 64 2.57 5.45 15.32
CA SER A 64 1.43 4.58 15.07
C SER A 64 0.62 5.18 13.93
N VAL A 65 0.43 4.42 12.86
CA VAL A 65 -0.21 4.89 11.63
C VAL A 65 -1.33 3.96 11.17
N GLU A 66 -2.29 4.54 10.46
CA GLU A 66 -3.33 3.79 9.76
C GLU A 66 -3.23 4.10 8.25
N THR A 67 -3.20 3.04 7.45
CA THR A 67 -3.20 3.13 5.99
C THR A 67 -4.63 3.27 5.44
N PRO A 68 -4.83 3.64 4.14
CA PRO A 68 -6.17 3.90 3.59
C PRO A 68 -7.15 2.74 3.68
N ASP A 69 -6.67 1.52 3.79
CA ASP A 69 -7.48 0.31 3.99
C ASP A 69 -7.82 0.04 5.46
N GLY A 70 -7.45 0.93 6.39
CA GLY A 70 -7.68 0.78 7.81
C GLY A 70 -6.68 -0.17 8.49
N TYR A 71 -5.56 -0.51 7.85
CA TYR A 71 -4.54 -1.36 8.46
C TYR A 71 -3.62 -0.54 9.37
N HIS A 72 -3.36 -1.06 10.56
CA HIS A 72 -2.56 -0.40 11.58
C HIS A 72 -1.16 -0.99 11.68
N GLY A 73 -0.19 -0.14 12.02
CA GLY A 73 1.18 -0.52 12.30
C GLY A 73 2.03 0.67 12.73
N TYR A 74 3.31 0.42 12.91
CA TYR A 74 4.28 1.44 13.32
C TYR A 74 5.26 1.71 12.19
N MET A 75 5.53 2.99 11.95
CA MET A 75 6.46 3.48 10.94
C MET A 75 7.43 4.46 11.58
N THR A 76 8.71 4.42 11.18
CA THR A 76 9.68 5.39 11.67
C THR A 76 9.39 6.79 11.13
N GLU A 77 9.65 7.81 11.93
CA GLU A 77 9.52 9.22 11.54
C GLU A 77 10.30 9.53 10.25
N SER A 78 11.47 8.95 10.08
CA SER A 78 12.30 9.12 8.88
C SER A 78 11.69 8.54 7.59
N SER A 79 10.65 7.71 7.71
CA SER A 79 9.97 7.09 6.57
C SER A 79 8.74 7.86 6.10
N LEU A 80 8.34 8.90 6.82
CA LEU A 80 7.15 9.69 6.51
C LEU A 80 7.44 11.19 6.54
N ALA A 81 6.54 11.98 5.95
CA ALA A 81 6.50 13.43 6.04
C ALA A 81 5.11 13.83 6.54
N GLU A 82 5.07 14.64 7.59
CA GLU A 82 3.83 15.30 8.01
C GLU A 82 3.34 16.22 6.90
N ALA A 83 2.04 16.27 6.67
CA ALA A 83 1.46 17.01 5.56
C ALA A 83 0.13 17.64 5.98
N ASP A 84 -0.26 18.71 5.29
CA ASP A 84 -1.58 19.30 5.41
C ASP A 84 -2.55 18.56 4.47
N ARG A 85 -3.57 17.93 5.05
CA ARG A 85 -4.55 17.13 4.33
C ARG A 85 -5.31 17.93 3.28
N ASP A 86 -5.72 19.15 3.63
CA ASP A 86 -6.51 19.99 2.73
C ASP A 86 -5.68 20.43 1.51
N SER A 87 -4.41 20.75 1.72
CA SER A 87 -3.46 21.01 0.63
C SER A 87 -3.24 19.77 -0.22
N TRP A 88 -3.10 18.61 0.42
CA TRP A 88 -2.94 17.34 -0.30
C TRP A 88 -4.15 17.05 -1.20
N LEU A 89 -5.37 17.25 -0.72
CA LEU A 89 -6.60 17.01 -1.48
C LEU A 89 -6.76 17.94 -2.68
N LYS A 90 -6.24 19.18 -2.59
CA LYS A 90 -6.38 20.21 -3.65
C LYS A 90 -5.30 20.12 -4.73
N ALA A 91 -4.14 19.58 -4.42
CA ALA A 91 -3.02 19.53 -5.36
C ALA A 91 -3.21 18.42 -6.42
N PRO A 92 -2.84 18.69 -7.68
CA PRO A 92 -2.84 17.64 -8.70
C PRO A 92 -1.88 16.49 -8.33
N ARG A 93 -2.37 15.26 -8.46
CA ARG A 93 -1.61 14.04 -8.11
C ARG A 93 -1.50 13.12 -9.31
N MET A 94 -0.37 12.45 -9.40
CA MET A 94 -0.13 11.38 -10.36
C MET A 94 0.17 10.07 -9.62
N VAL A 95 -0.26 8.96 -10.18
CA VAL A 95 0.10 7.61 -9.74
C VAL A 95 1.11 7.03 -10.70
N ILE A 96 2.19 6.47 -10.19
CA ILE A 96 3.19 5.76 -10.98
C ILE A 96 2.59 4.43 -11.47
N THR A 97 2.53 4.26 -12.78
CA THR A 97 1.98 3.05 -13.42
C THR A 97 3.05 2.18 -14.07
N ALA A 98 4.24 2.70 -14.28
CA ALA A 98 5.38 1.93 -14.79
C ALA A 98 5.76 0.82 -13.82
N LEU A 99 5.80 -0.42 -14.30
CA LEU A 99 6.04 -1.61 -13.50
C LEU A 99 7.43 -2.20 -13.86
N PRO A 100 8.29 -2.54 -12.91
CA PRO A 100 8.07 -2.46 -11.46
C PRO A 100 8.23 -1.04 -10.87
N ALA A 101 8.88 -0.13 -11.57
CA ALA A 101 9.18 1.22 -11.13
C ALA A 101 9.62 2.12 -12.29
N THR A 102 9.66 3.43 -12.03
CA THR A 102 10.37 4.44 -12.83
C THR A 102 11.36 5.19 -11.92
N VAL A 103 12.01 6.21 -12.44
CA VAL A 103 12.90 7.09 -11.67
C VAL A 103 12.48 8.53 -11.83
N MET A 104 12.69 9.33 -10.78
CA MET A 104 12.68 10.77 -10.86
C MET A 104 14.11 11.27 -11.03
N VAL A 105 14.33 12.18 -11.96
CA VAL A 105 15.65 12.76 -12.26
C VAL A 105 15.62 14.28 -12.07
N ASP A 106 16.80 14.87 -11.86
CA ASP A 106 17.00 16.32 -11.92
C ASP A 106 17.09 16.82 -13.39
N GLU A 107 17.23 18.12 -13.59
CA GLU A 107 17.37 18.76 -14.91
C GLU A 107 18.61 18.28 -15.68
N ARG A 108 19.59 17.67 -15.02
CA ARG A 108 20.81 17.12 -15.61
C ARG A 108 20.70 15.62 -15.89
N GLY A 109 19.57 15.01 -15.57
CA GLY A 109 19.35 13.57 -15.71
C GLY A 109 19.90 12.71 -14.59
N SER A 110 20.35 13.31 -13.47
CA SER A 110 20.80 12.54 -12.29
C SER A 110 19.60 11.99 -11.52
N VAL A 111 19.66 10.73 -11.13
CA VAL A 111 18.57 10.08 -10.39
C VAL A 111 18.44 10.67 -8.99
N LEU A 112 17.26 11.20 -8.68
CA LEU A 112 16.90 11.75 -7.38
C LEU A 112 16.21 10.70 -6.50
N SER A 113 15.34 9.88 -7.09
CA SER A 113 14.63 8.82 -6.35
C SER A 113 14.10 7.76 -7.31
N PRO A 114 14.18 6.47 -6.98
CA PRO A 114 13.33 5.47 -7.60
C PRO A 114 11.89 5.67 -7.13
N LEU A 115 10.93 5.42 -8.02
CA LEU A 115 9.49 5.52 -7.78
C LEU A 115 8.84 4.17 -8.12
N PRO A 116 8.45 3.37 -7.13
CA PRO A 116 7.78 2.10 -7.38
C PRO A 116 6.40 2.30 -8.00
N ALA A 117 5.94 1.34 -8.77
CA ALA A 117 4.57 1.34 -9.26
C ALA A 117 3.58 1.45 -8.08
N GLY A 118 2.57 2.28 -8.25
CA GLY A 118 1.61 2.61 -7.22
C GLY A 118 1.98 3.80 -6.33
N ALA A 119 3.20 4.35 -6.43
CA ALA A 119 3.55 5.59 -5.73
C ALA A 119 2.68 6.76 -6.20
N ILE A 120 2.33 7.64 -5.25
CA ILE A 120 1.53 8.85 -5.51
C ILE A 120 2.44 10.07 -5.35
N VAL A 121 2.49 10.90 -6.37
CA VAL A 121 3.36 12.09 -6.39
C VAL A 121 2.57 13.34 -6.75
N GLU A 122 3.03 14.49 -6.30
CA GLU A 122 2.40 15.78 -6.58
C GLU A 122 2.95 16.40 -7.87
N VAL A 123 2.07 17.06 -8.63
CA VAL A 123 2.49 17.95 -9.71
C VAL A 123 2.58 19.38 -9.18
N SER A 124 3.77 19.97 -9.27
CA SER A 124 4.04 21.33 -8.80
C SER A 124 4.84 22.09 -9.86
N HIS A 125 4.26 23.16 -10.42
CA HIS A 125 4.90 24.01 -11.43
C HIS A 125 5.47 23.22 -12.64
N GLY A 126 4.76 22.17 -13.07
CA GLY A 126 5.18 21.33 -14.19
C GLY A 126 6.24 20.29 -13.87
N MET A 127 6.66 20.20 -12.62
CA MET A 127 7.56 19.17 -12.09
C MET A 127 6.84 18.24 -11.13
N ILE A 128 7.46 17.13 -10.81
CA ILE A 128 7.02 16.22 -9.78
C ILE A 128 7.65 16.63 -8.45
N ARG A 129 6.81 16.74 -7.41
CA ARG A 129 7.23 16.98 -6.03
C ARG A 129 7.07 15.70 -5.22
N LEU A 130 8.12 15.31 -4.52
CA LEU A 130 8.09 14.21 -3.54
C LEU A 130 7.58 14.71 -2.18
N PRO A 131 7.11 13.82 -1.28
CA PRO A 131 6.68 14.19 0.07
C PRO A 131 7.74 14.91 0.90
N ASP A 132 9.03 14.66 0.64
CA ASP A 132 10.17 15.34 1.29
C ASP A 132 10.53 16.71 0.66
N GLY A 133 9.73 17.17 -0.32
CA GLY A 133 9.86 18.47 -0.95
C GLY A 133 10.80 18.51 -2.16
N ARG A 134 11.56 17.45 -2.48
CA ARG A 134 12.41 17.40 -3.68
C ARG A 134 11.58 17.51 -4.94
N LEU A 135 12.08 18.29 -5.90
CA LEU A 135 11.45 18.50 -7.21
C LEU A 135 12.28 17.81 -8.30
N GLY A 136 11.61 17.24 -9.29
CA GLY A 136 12.28 16.60 -10.42
C GLY A 136 11.33 16.24 -11.55
N ILE A 137 11.85 15.49 -12.51
CA ILE A 137 11.18 15.11 -13.75
C ILE A 137 10.96 13.60 -13.74
N VAL A 138 9.78 13.18 -14.14
CA VAL A 138 9.40 11.77 -14.35
C VAL A 138 8.87 11.64 -15.77
N ASP A 139 9.17 10.53 -16.44
CA ASP A 139 8.59 10.24 -17.75
C ASP A 139 7.06 10.27 -17.68
N PRO A 140 6.37 11.13 -18.43
CA PRO A 140 4.91 11.19 -18.42
C PRO A 140 4.24 9.86 -18.79
N ALA A 141 4.87 9.02 -19.60
CA ALA A 141 4.35 7.70 -19.96
C ALA A 141 4.35 6.70 -18.78
N ALA A 142 5.11 7.03 -17.71
CA ALA A 142 5.22 6.20 -16.52
C ALA A 142 4.13 6.46 -15.46
N MET A 143 3.21 7.40 -15.71
CA MET A 143 2.22 7.83 -14.70
C MET A 143 0.88 8.18 -15.34
N MET A 144 -0.15 8.22 -14.51
CA MET A 144 -1.48 8.73 -14.87
C MET A 144 -2.04 9.58 -13.72
N SER A 145 -3.02 10.44 -13.99
CA SER A 145 -3.61 11.24 -12.92
C SER A 145 -4.29 10.36 -11.87
N LEU A 146 -4.31 10.82 -10.62
CA LEU A 146 -4.97 10.12 -9.52
C LEU A 146 -6.46 9.90 -9.82
N GLU A 147 -7.10 10.85 -10.49
CA GLU A 147 -8.50 10.76 -10.88
C GLU A 147 -8.74 9.67 -11.94
N GLU A 148 -7.92 9.65 -13.01
CA GLU A 148 -7.99 8.60 -14.04
C GLU A 148 -7.71 7.23 -13.45
N TRP A 149 -6.68 7.13 -12.60
CA TRP A 149 -6.34 5.89 -11.91
C TRP A 149 -7.48 5.39 -11.02
N GLY A 150 -8.11 6.28 -10.24
CA GLY A 150 -9.21 5.93 -9.33
C GLY A 150 -10.53 5.61 -10.03
N SER A 151 -10.76 6.17 -11.23
CA SER A 151 -11.98 5.97 -12.03
C SER A 151 -11.88 4.82 -13.05
N GLN A 152 -10.75 4.11 -13.11
CA GLN A 152 -10.58 2.99 -14.02
C GLN A 152 -11.67 1.93 -13.85
N THR A 153 -12.20 1.44 -14.98
CA THR A 153 -13.04 0.24 -14.97
C THR A 153 -12.18 -0.96 -14.53
N PHE A 154 -12.61 -1.62 -13.48
CA PHE A 154 -11.91 -2.82 -12.99
C PHE A 154 -11.86 -3.91 -14.05
N SER A 155 -10.69 -4.50 -14.23
CA SER A 155 -10.47 -5.58 -15.19
C SER A 155 -9.72 -6.75 -14.51
N PRO A 156 -10.38 -7.90 -14.31
CA PRO A 156 -9.73 -9.11 -13.81
C PRO A 156 -8.53 -9.53 -14.66
N ARG A 157 -8.61 -9.32 -15.97
CA ARG A 157 -7.52 -9.61 -16.90
C ARG A 157 -6.27 -8.78 -16.60
N LYS A 158 -6.42 -7.49 -16.32
CA LYS A 158 -5.31 -6.62 -15.95
C LYS A 158 -4.70 -7.00 -14.60
N VAL A 159 -5.49 -7.56 -13.66
CA VAL A 159 -4.96 -8.13 -12.41
C VAL A 159 -4.00 -9.28 -12.72
N VAL A 160 -4.39 -10.19 -13.61
CA VAL A 160 -3.54 -11.30 -14.06
C VAL A 160 -2.30 -10.79 -14.80
N GLU A 161 -2.45 -9.81 -15.69
CA GLU A 161 -1.33 -9.19 -16.44
C GLU A 161 -0.31 -8.57 -15.48
N THR A 162 -0.76 -7.84 -14.46
CA THR A 162 0.12 -7.27 -13.42
C THR A 162 0.84 -8.37 -12.63
N ALA A 163 0.12 -9.40 -12.20
CA ALA A 163 0.73 -10.51 -11.49
C ALA A 163 1.78 -11.25 -12.34
N ARG A 164 1.53 -11.40 -13.65
CA ARG A 164 2.50 -11.95 -14.60
C ARG A 164 3.72 -11.07 -14.78
N ALA A 165 3.56 -9.75 -14.85
CA ALA A 165 4.68 -8.82 -14.95
C ALA A 165 5.57 -8.83 -13.69
N LEU A 166 5.04 -9.29 -12.54
CA LEU A 166 5.78 -9.47 -11.30
C LEU A 166 6.38 -10.87 -11.12
N MET A 167 6.34 -11.73 -12.14
CA MET A 167 6.96 -13.07 -12.07
C MET A 167 8.44 -12.97 -11.71
N GLY A 168 8.86 -13.80 -10.74
CA GLY A 168 10.23 -13.80 -10.24
C GLY A 168 10.52 -12.79 -9.12
N THR A 169 9.61 -11.83 -8.85
CA THR A 169 9.74 -10.89 -7.72
C THR A 169 9.95 -11.66 -6.41
N PRO A 170 10.94 -11.29 -5.58
CA PRO A 170 11.22 -11.97 -4.32
C PRO A 170 10.03 -12.01 -3.37
N TYR A 171 9.91 -13.11 -2.63
CA TYR A 171 8.98 -13.22 -1.52
C TYR A 171 9.56 -12.51 -0.29
N LEU A 172 8.78 -11.62 0.29
CA LEU A 172 9.08 -10.98 1.57
C LEU A 172 7.81 -11.04 2.44
N TRP A 173 7.87 -11.62 3.61
CA TRP A 173 6.78 -11.55 4.57
C TRP A 173 6.44 -10.09 4.89
N GLY A 174 5.17 -9.71 4.83
CA GLY A 174 4.75 -8.30 4.97
C GLY A 174 4.98 -7.45 3.72
N GLY A 175 5.62 -7.98 2.68
CA GLY A 175 5.95 -7.25 1.46
C GLY A 175 4.70 -6.86 0.66
N MET A 176 4.66 -5.60 0.21
CA MET A 176 3.56 -5.01 -0.56
C MET A 176 4.07 -3.96 -1.56
N SER A 177 5.22 -4.22 -2.14
CA SER A 177 5.80 -3.36 -3.18
C SER A 177 6.15 -4.17 -4.42
N PRO A 178 6.26 -3.57 -5.62
CA PRO A 178 6.68 -4.28 -6.83
C PRO A 178 8.07 -4.93 -6.73
N TRP A 179 8.86 -4.59 -5.70
CA TRP A 179 10.22 -5.13 -5.50
C TRP A 179 10.26 -6.37 -4.61
N ALA A 180 9.28 -6.52 -3.73
CA ALA A 180 9.11 -7.72 -2.90
C ALA A 180 7.67 -7.79 -2.37
N VAL A 181 7.08 -8.98 -2.42
CA VAL A 181 5.68 -9.20 -2.03
C VAL A 181 5.54 -10.48 -1.21
N ASP A 182 4.55 -10.53 -0.32
CA ASP A 182 3.97 -11.80 0.14
C ASP A 182 2.76 -12.18 -0.72
N CYS A 183 2.06 -13.25 -0.36
CA CYS A 183 0.96 -13.77 -1.16
C CYS A 183 -0.21 -12.77 -1.29
N SER A 184 -0.65 -12.16 -0.20
CA SER A 184 -1.72 -11.16 -0.18
C SER A 184 -1.23 -9.80 -0.69
N GLY A 185 0.05 -9.47 -0.49
CA GLY A 185 0.68 -8.27 -1.05
C GLY A 185 0.75 -8.28 -2.57
N LEU A 186 1.04 -9.43 -3.21
CA LEU A 186 0.96 -9.58 -4.66
C LEU A 186 -0.45 -9.24 -5.18
N VAL A 187 -1.48 -9.78 -4.53
CA VAL A 187 -2.87 -9.49 -4.87
C VAL A 187 -3.13 -7.99 -4.72
N ARG A 188 -2.73 -7.40 -3.61
CA ARG A 188 -2.94 -5.97 -3.36
C ARG A 188 -2.23 -5.07 -4.36
N VAL A 189 -0.98 -5.36 -4.74
CA VAL A 189 -0.27 -4.59 -5.78
C VAL A 189 -1.03 -4.66 -7.10
N ALA A 190 -1.52 -5.84 -7.48
CA ALA A 190 -2.28 -6.00 -8.72
C ALA A 190 -3.61 -5.23 -8.72
N TYR A 191 -4.32 -5.21 -7.60
CA TYR A 191 -5.56 -4.45 -7.42
C TYR A 191 -5.31 -2.95 -7.30
N TRP A 192 -4.27 -2.55 -6.57
CA TRP A 192 -3.88 -1.14 -6.42
C TRP A 192 -3.62 -0.48 -7.77
N LEU A 193 -2.90 -1.14 -8.68
CA LEU A 193 -2.67 -0.62 -10.03
C LEU A 193 -3.94 -0.54 -10.89
N GLN A 194 -5.06 -1.09 -10.42
CA GLN A 194 -6.40 -0.93 -10.99
C GLN A 194 -7.25 0.11 -10.23
N GLY A 195 -6.65 0.94 -9.36
CA GLY A 195 -7.40 1.88 -8.53
C GLY A 195 -8.31 1.19 -7.50
N ARG A 196 -7.93 0.01 -7.03
CA ARG A 196 -8.73 -0.80 -6.08
C ARG A 196 -7.92 -1.16 -4.85
N ILE A 197 -8.61 -1.27 -3.72
CA ILE A 197 -8.05 -1.71 -2.44
C ILE A 197 -8.73 -3.00 -2.01
N LEU A 198 -7.91 -3.93 -1.49
CA LEU A 198 -8.33 -5.10 -0.75
C LEU A 198 -7.76 -5.04 0.68
N PRO A 199 -8.35 -5.74 1.64
CA PRO A 199 -7.75 -5.90 2.96
C PRO A 199 -6.33 -6.46 2.88
N ARG A 200 -5.52 -6.21 3.92
CA ARG A 200 -4.09 -6.57 3.90
C ARG A 200 -3.86 -8.06 3.90
N ASP A 201 -4.51 -8.80 4.76
CA ASP A 201 -4.18 -10.20 5.01
C ASP A 201 -5.02 -11.16 4.17
N ALA A 202 -4.44 -12.29 3.78
CA ALA A 202 -5.14 -13.32 2.99
C ALA A 202 -6.43 -13.81 3.67
N SER A 203 -6.44 -13.93 5.00
CA SER A 203 -7.64 -14.29 5.77
C SER A 203 -8.74 -13.24 5.70
N GLN A 204 -8.38 -11.96 5.66
CA GLN A 204 -9.32 -10.85 5.49
C GLN A 204 -9.82 -10.78 4.03
N GLN A 205 -8.92 -10.98 3.05
CA GLN A 205 -9.30 -11.02 1.63
C GLN A 205 -10.30 -12.15 1.34
N ALA A 206 -10.21 -13.27 2.06
CA ALA A 206 -11.14 -14.39 1.93
C ALA A 206 -12.58 -14.06 2.36
N SER A 207 -12.79 -12.94 3.05
CA SER A 207 -14.12 -12.49 3.48
C SER A 207 -14.78 -11.51 2.51
N VAL A 208 -14.09 -11.09 1.43
CA VAL A 208 -14.64 -10.10 0.48
C VAL A 208 -14.97 -10.72 -0.87
N GLY A 209 -16.04 -10.22 -1.50
CA GLY A 209 -16.53 -10.70 -2.78
C GLY A 209 -17.43 -11.94 -2.69
N ASP A 210 -17.80 -12.45 -3.85
CA ASP A 210 -18.72 -13.57 -4.00
C ASP A 210 -17.99 -14.91 -3.99
N GLU A 211 -18.59 -15.93 -3.43
CA GLU A 211 -18.06 -17.30 -3.51
C GLU A 211 -18.13 -17.81 -4.93
N VAL A 212 -17.08 -18.50 -5.34
CA VAL A 212 -16.99 -19.12 -6.67
C VAL A 212 -16.71 -20.62 -6.50
N PRO A 213 -17.49 -21.50 -7.13
CA PRO A 213 -17.17 -22.93 -7.20
C PRO A 213 -15.82 -23.16 -7.86
N LEU A 214 -15.05 -24.14 -7.37
CA LEU A 214 -13.69 -24.39 -7.86
C LEU A 214 -13.63 -24.86 -9.34
N ASP A 215 -14.72 -25.39 -9.85
CA ASP A 215 -14.89 -25.79 -11.25
C ASP A 215 -15.35 -24.62 -12.16
N ALA A 216 -15.66 -23.46 -11.58
CA ALA A 216 -16.11 -22.25 -12.27
C ALA A 216 -15.11 -21.08 -12.19
N LEU A 217 -13.84 -21.38 -11.85
CA LEU A 217 -12.78 -20.38 -11.72
C LEU A 217 -12.49 -19.69 -13.05
N SER A 218 -12.37 -18.37 -12.98
CA SER A 218 -12.08 -17.47 -14.10
C SER A 218 -10.84 -16.64 -13.82
N ALA A 219 -10.32 -15.95 -14.85
CA ALA A 219 -9.20 -15.03 -14.69
C ALA A 219 -9.50 -13.96 -13.64
N GLY A 220 -8.58 -13.73 -12.70
CA GLY A 220 -8.70 -12.77 -11.63
C GLY A 220 -9.44 -13.26 -10.39
N ASP A 221 -10.07 -14.43 -10.41
CA ASP A 221 -10.62 -15.01 -9.18
C ASP A 221 -9.48 -15.34 -8.19
N LEU A 222 -9.75 -15.16 -6.91
CA LEU A 222 -8.79 -15.39 -5.85
C LEU A 222 -9.02 -16.75 -5.20
N LEU A 223 -8.00 -17.58 -5.19
CA LEU A 223 -8.01 -18.90 -4.55
C LEU A 223 -7.34 -18.78 -3.18
N PHE A 224 -8.06 -19.11 -2.12
CA PHE A 224 -7.61 -19.06 -0.75
C PHE A 224 -7.33 -20.45 -0.20
N LEU A 225 -6.25 -20.59 0.56
CA LEU A 225 -5.73 -21.87 1.02
C LEU A 225 -5.40 -21.81 2.52
N ASP A 226 -5.71 -22.91 3.21
CA ASP A 226 -5.16 -23.23 4.52
C ASP A 226 -4.01 -24.22 4.36
N ARG A 227 -2.80 -23.72 4.19
CA ARG A 227 -1.60 -24.56 3.99
C ARG A 227 -1.11 -25.22 5.28
N SER A 228 -1.56 -24.76 6.43
CA SER A 228 -1.19 -25.29 7.75
C SER A 228 -2.13 -26.37 8.26
N GLY A 229 -3.33 -26.46 7.69
CA GLY A 229 -4.39 -27.36 8.19
C GLY A 229 -5.02 -26.88 9.52
N SER A 230 -4.83 -25.60 9.86
CA SER A 230 -5.32 -24.98 11.11
C SER A 230 -6.82 -24.60 11.07
N GLY A 231 -7.46 -24.73 9.92
CA GLY A 231 -8.81 -24.22 9.68
C GLY A 231 -8.85 -22.73 9.32
N ARG A 232 -7.69 -22.08 9.16
CA ARG A 232 -7.58 -20.66 8.83
C ARG A 232 -6.87 -20.45 7.49
N VAL A 233 -7.42 -19.56 6.68
CA VAL A 233 -6.74 -19.12 5.45
C VAL A 233 -5.42 -18.43 5.82
N ASN A 234 -4.33 -18.89 5.20
CA ASN A 234 -2.99 -18.33 5.37
C ASN A 234 -2.24 -18.15 4.04
N HIS A 235 -2.90 -18.36 2.92
CA HIS A 235 -2.33 -18.17 1.59
C HIS A 235 -3.40 -17.80 0.58
N VAL A 236 -3.00 -17.01 -0.44
CA VAL A 236 -3.85 -16.61 -1.56
C VAL A 236 -3.09 -16.68 -2.87
N ALA A 237 -3.80 -17.00 -3.94
CA ALA A 237 -3.30 -17.04 -5.31
C ALA A 237 -4.31 -16.41 -6.26
N ILE A 238 -3.86 -15.87 -7.39
CA ILE A 238 -4.68 -15.29 -8.46
C ILE A 238 -4.87 -16.34 -9.55
N CYS A 239 -6.10 -16.68 -9.89
CA CYS A 239 -6.42 -17.58 -10.99
C CYS A 239 -6.17 -16.88 -12.33
N ASP A 240 -5.56 -17.57 -13.29
CA ASP A 240 -5.28 -17.00 -14.61
C ASP A 240 -6.38 -17.26 -15.65
N GLY A 241 -7.37 -18.06 -15.29
CA GLY A 241 -8.47 -18.47 -16.18
C GLY A 241 -8.14 -19.62 -17.12
N HIS A 242 -6.93 -20.18 -17.05
CA HIS A 242 -6.45 -21.27 -17.91
C HIS A 242 -5.95 -22.48 -17.11
N GLY A 243 -6.53 -22.70 -15.92
CA GLY A 243 -6.16 -23.82 -15.05
C GLY A 243 -4.83 -23.61 -14.32
N ARG A 244 -4.35 -22.37 -14.18
CA ARG A 244 -3.15 -22.02 -13.43
C ARG A 244 -3.45 -20.93 -12.41
N VAL A 245 -2.58 -20.82 -11.41
CA VAL A 245 -2.61 -19.75 -10.40
C VAL A 245 -1.25 -19.07 -10.31
N ILE A 246 -1.27 -17.77 -10.12
CA ILE A 246 -0.08 -16.94 -9.86
C ILE A 246 -0.09 -16.56 -8.38
N HIS A 247 1.02 -16.81 -7.69
CA HIS A 247 1.13 -16.51 -6.27
C HIS A 247 2.57 -16.21 -5.85
N ALA A 248 2.75 -15.50 -4.73
CA ALA A 248 4.04 -15.34 -4.08
C ALA A 248 4.22 -16.41 -3.01
N GLY A 249 5.27 -17.20 -3.13
CA GLY A 249 5.60 -18.28 -2.18
C GLY A 249 6.88 -19.00 -2.58
N SER A 250 7.50 -19.72 -1.64
CA SER A 250 8.77 -20.42 -1.88
C SER A 250 9.84 -19.55 -2.53
N GLY A 251 10.02 -18.34 -1.97
CA GLY A 251 11.08 -17.42 -2.32
C GLY A 251 10.74 -16.38 -3.40
N ARG A 252 9.70 -16.56 -4.21
CA ARG A 252 9.36 -15.63 -5.30
C ARG A 252 7.91 -15.74 -5.78
N VAL A 253 7.49 -14.78 -6.61
CA VAL A 253 6.28 -14.88 -7.43
C VAL A 253 6.48 -15.94 -8.52
N ARG A 254 5.52 -16.82 -8.66
CA ARG A 254 5.52 -17.92 -9.63
C ARG A 254 4.11 -18.33 -10.02
N ASP A 255 3.99 -19.11 -11.07
CA ASP A 255 2.75 -19.77 -11.44
C ASP A 255 2.80 -21.30 -11.22
N ASN A 256 1.65 -21.88 -10.92
CA ASN A 256 1.47 -23.32 -10.76
C ASN A 256 0.19 -23.77 -11.46
N ALA A 257 0.21 -24.99 -12.02
CA ALA A 257 -1.02 -25.60 -12.50
C ALA A 257 -1.93 -25.96 -11.33
N LEU A 258 -3.24 -25.80 -11.49
CA LEU A 258 -4.23 -26.15 -10.48
C LEU A 258 -4.29 -27.66 -10.21
N ASP A 259 -4.03 -28.47 -11.23
CA ASP A 259 -4.16 -29.94 -11.18
C ASP A 259 -2.89 -30.68 -10.73
N SER A 260 -1.70 -30.15 -10.99
CA SER A 260 -0.44 -30.86 -10.74
C SER A 260 0.40 -30.30 -9.60
N GLY A 261 0.44 -29.00 -9.43
CA GLY A 261 1.25 -28.34 -8.39
C GLY A 261 0.40 -27.93 -7.18
N ALA A 262 -0.89 -27.78 -7.40
CA ALA A 262 -1.84 -27.51 -6.37
C ALA A 262 -2.10 -28.72 -5.47
N LYS A 263 -1.72 -29.95 -5.82
CA LYS A 263 -1.79 -31.07 -4.88
C LYS A 263 -0.98 -30.81 -3.62
N ASP A 264 0.16 -30.14 -3.68
CA ASP A 264 0.89 -29.70 -2.50
C ASP A 264 0.30 -28.43 -1.85
N VAL A 265 -0.42 -27.64 -2.62
CA VAL A 265 -1.05 -26.38 -2.19
C VAL A 265 -2.52 -26.60 -1.85
N ILE A 266 -3.25 -27.38 -2.65
CA ILE A 266 -4.69 -27.66 -2.49
C ILE A 266 -4.94 -28.91 -1.65
N SER A 267 -4.09 -29.93 -1.68
CA SER A 267 -4.34 -31.20 -0.99
C SER A 267 -4.26 -31.11 0.54
N ARG A 268 -3.68 -30.05 1.08
CA ARG A 268 -3.60 -29.78 2.53
C ARG A 268 -4.59 -28.72 3.00
N ALA A 269 -5.41 -28.20 2.09
CA ALA A 269 -6.25 -27.04 2.39
C ALA A 269 -7.71 -27.34 2.03
N ARG A 270 -8.64 -26.74 2.75
CA ARG A 270 -10.02 -26.57 2.28
C ARG A 270 -10.03 -25.30 1.40
N PRO A 271 -9.88 -25.40 0.08
CA PRO A 271 -9.80 -24.23 -0.76
C PRO A 271 -11.17 -23.56 -0.82
N ALA A 272 -11.15 -22.23 -0.70
CA ALA A 272 -12.29 -21.37 -1.01
C ALA A 272 -11.87 -20.40 -2.12
N ALA A 273 -12.75 -20.09 -3.02
CA ALA A 273 -12.46 -19.08 -4.05
C ALA A 273 -13.46 -17.93 -3.98
N ARG A 274 -12.98 -16.74 -4.32
CA ARG A 274 -13.76 -15.51 -4.31
C ARG A 274 -13.56 -14.75 -5.62
N ARG A 275 -14.64 -14.17 -6.10
CA ARG A 275 -14.64 -13.19 -7.18
C ARG A 275 -14.94 -11.82 -6.59
N THR A 276 -14.01 -10.90 -6.73
CA THR A 276 -14.14 -9.56 -6.16
C THR A 276 -13.54 -8.52 -7.07
N SER A 277 -14.09 -7.31 -7.05
CA SER A 277 -13.49 -6.14 -7.68
C SER A 277 -12.71 -5.27 -6.69
N GLY A 278 -12.67 -5.62 -5.42
CA GLY A 278 -12.15 -4.76 -4.36
C GLY A 278 -12.98 -3.50 -4.15
N SER A 279 -12.55 -2.66 -3.22
CA SER A 279 -13.14 -1.33 -2.99
C SER A 279 -12.46 -0.29 -3.87
N PRO A 280 -13.19 0.70 -4.43
CA PRO A 280 -12.56 1.84 -5.10
C PRO A 280 -11.56 2.52 -4.16
N ALA A 281 -10.35 2.79 -4.66
CA ALA A 281 -9.28 3.36 -3.84
C ALA A 281 -9.46 4.86 -3.59
N LEU A 282 -9.94 5.60 -4.59
CA LEU A 282 -10.00 7.06 -4.53
C LEU A 282 -10.83 7.59 -3.34
N PRO A 283 -12.05 7.07 -3.04
CA PRO A 283 -12.78 7.50 -1.85
C PRO A 283 -12.04 7.23 -0.53
N LEU A 284 -11.34 6.10 -0.44
CA LEU A 284 -10.55 5.75 0.75
C LEU A 284 -9.32 6.64 0.93
N LEU A 285 -8.76 7.16 -0.16
CA LEU A 285 -7.64 8.11 -0.12
C LEU A 285 -8.08 9.53 0.24
N THR A 286 -9.26 9.95 -0.25
CA THR A 286 -9.74 11.32 -0.10
C THR A 286 -10.65 11.52 1.10
N GLU A 287 -11.31 10.46 1.57
CA GLU A 287 -12.24 10.46 2.69
C GLU A 287 -11.80 9.41 3.75
N PRO A 288 -10.62 9.54 4.36
CA PRO A 288 -10.24 8.66 5.46
C PRO A 288 -11.24 8.83 6.62
N LYS A 289 -11.73 7.71 7.10
CA LYS A 289 -12.71 7.64 8.21
C LYS A 289 -12.12 8.14 9.51
#